data_aace19882d757f61982f2ce7f10c39e1
#
_entry.id   aace19882d757f61982f2ce7f10c39e1
#
_cell.length_a   1.000
_cell.length_b   1.000
_cell.length_c   1.000
_cell.angle_alpha   90.00
_cell.angle_beta   90.00
_cell.angle_gamma   90.00
#
_symmetry.space_group_name_H-M   'P 1'
#
loop_
_entity.id
_entity.type
_entity.pdbx_description
1 polymer ?
#
loop_
_entity_poly.entity_id
_entity_poly.type
_entity_poly.pdbx_seq_one_letter_code
_entity_poly.pdbx_strand_id
1 'polypeptide(L)'
;MKTQEVESFVGIDVSKDTLDVRLEPLGESLHVNNDEAGISRLRKRLQEMRPTLIVMEATGGLQTRLASELMAQALPVAVINPRQARDFAKACGQLAKTDRVDAAMLCAFAKAIRPPVRALKDEATQALDALVTRRHQLVGMRVQESLRLNTAPSPAVRKSVKKHIDWLDKQIAGIDTDLSQRLRSSEAWRVKDDLLQSIPGIGAVTTLTLLAKCPELGQLNRREIAKLTGVAPLVQ
;
A
#
# COMPACT_ATOMS: atom_id res chain seq x y z
N MET A 1 36.71 -22.07 -5.27
CA MET A 1 36.41 -20.63 -5.39
C MET A 1 34.89 -20.49 -5.42
N LYS A 2 34.27 -19.89 -4.39
CA LYS A 2 32.84 -19.56 -4.43
C LYS A 2 32.71 -18.42 -5.43
N THR A 3 32.03 -18.63 -6.56
CA THR A 3 31.62 -17.58 -7.47
C THR A 3 30.80 -16.61 -6.64
N GLN A 4 31.29 -15.38 -6.40
CA GLN A 4 30.49 -14.32 -5.82
C GLN A 4 29.34 -14.07 -6.79
N GLU A 5 28.13 -14.48 -6.45
CA GLU A 5 26.94 -14.09 -7.19
C GLU A 5 26.86 -12.56 -7.13
N VAL A 6 26.89 -11.93 -8.28
CA VAL A 6 26.80 -10.47 -8.39
C VAL A 6 25.40 -10.09 -7.98
N GLU A 7 25.28 -9.41 -6.85
CA GLU A 7 23.98 -8.91 -6.37
C GLU A 7 23.39 -7.94 -7.38
N SER A 8 22.11 -8.12 -7.65
CA SER A 8 21.37 -7.28 -8.61
C SER A 8 20.12 -6.69 -7.98
N PHE A 9 19.92 -5.41 -8.22
CA PHE A 9 18.85 -4.63 -7.63
C PHE A 9 17.99 -3.98 -8.71
N VAL A 10 16.70 -3.89 -8.45
CA VAL A 10 15.73 -3.33 -9.38
C VAL A 10 14.86 -2.31 -8.67
N GLY A 11 14.74 -1.12 -9.26
CA GLY A 11 13.78 -0.10 -8.85
C GLY A 11 12.70 0.03 -9.92
N ILE A 12 11.43 0.04 -9.52
CA ILE A 12 10.31 0.19 -10.44
C ILE A 12 9.42 1.33 -9.94
N ASP A 13 9.33 2.38 -10.75
CA ASP A 13 8.30 3.41 -10.59
C ASP A 13 7.07 3.01 -11.39
N VAL A 14 5.90 3.04 -10.70
CA VAL A 14 4.64 2.54 -11.25
C VAL A 14 3.68 3.69 -11.44
N SER A 15 3.36 3.99 -12.70
CA SER A 15 2.28 4.89 -13.07
C SER A 15 1.04 4.14 -13.56
N LYS A 16 -0.02 4.87 -13.87
CA LYS A 16 -1.25 4.29 -14.42
C LYS A 16 -1.00 3.56 -15.73
N ASP A 17 -0.23 4.17 -16.61
CA ASP A 17 -0.09 3.72 -18.00
C ASP A 17 1.28 3.11 -18.30
N THR A 18 2.30 3.39 -17.46
CA THR A 18 3.69 3.00 -17.72
C THR A 18 4.41 2.51 -16.46
N LEU A 19 5.47 1.74 -16.68
CA LEU A 19 6.42 1.28 -15.68
C LEU A 19 7.82 1.75 -16.10
N ASP A 20 8.47 2.53 -15.26
CA ASP A 20 9.87 2.90 -15.40
C ASP A 20 10.72 2.02 -14.50
N VAL A 21 11.72 1.36 -15.09
CA VAL A 21 12.50 0.32 -14.41
C VAL A 21 13.98 0.63 -14.53
N ARG A 22 14.70 0.53 -13.41
CA ARG A 22 16.16 0.60 -13.35
C ARG A 22 16.73 -0.73 -12.89
N LEU A 23 17.71 -1.26 -13.61
CA LEU A 23 18.38 -2.53 -13.37
C LEU A 23 19.87 -2.30 -13.05
N GLU A 24 20.31 -2.66 -11.87
CA GLU A 24 21.72 -2.61 -11.45
C GLU A 24 22.24 -4.04 -11.14
N PRO A 25 23.47 -4.41 -11.48
CA PRO A 25 24.59 -3.53 -11.94
C PRO A 25 24.64 -3.29 -13.45
N LEU A 26 23.64 -3.72 -14.23
CA LEU A 26 23.65 -3.58 -15.69
C LEU A 26 23.63 -2.11 -16.16
N GLY A 27 23.21 -1.18 -15.31
CA GLY A 27 23.03 0.21 -15.69
C GLY A 27 21.88 0.43 -16.69
N GLU A 28 21.01 -0.57 -16.88
CA GLU A 28 19.93 -0.59 -17.86
C GLU A 28 18.69 0.10 -17.30
N SER A 29 18.02 0.89 -18.15
CA SER A 29 16.71 1.46 -17.85
C SER A 29 15.71 1.00 -18.90
N LEU A 30 14.55 0.51 -18.45
CA LEU A 30 13.45 0.08 -19.30
C LEU A 30 12.24 0.97 -19.06
N HIS A 31 11.51 1.22 -20.14
CA HIS A 31 10.21 1.87 -20.10
C HIS A 31 9.21 0.96 -20.79
N VAL A 32 8.20 0.48 -20.07
CA VAL A 32 7.21 -0.46 -20.60
C VAL A 32 5.80 -0.02 -20.21
N ASN A 33 4.81 -0.39 -21.00
CA ASN A 33 3.42 -0.12 -20.66
C ASN A 33 3.00 -0.92 -19.43
N ASN A 34 2.14 -0.33 -18.61
CA ASN A 34 1.52 -1.00 -17.47
C ASN A 34 0.26 -1.78 -17.89
N ASP A 35 0.45 -2.65 -18.89
CA ASP A 35 -0.54 -3.58 -19.43
C ASP A 35 -0.05 -5.04 -19.32
N GLU A 36 -0.88 -5.99 -19.69
CA GLU A 36 -0.56 -7.42 -19.60
C GLU A 36 0.69 -7.79 -20.40
N ALA A 37 0.83 -7.22 -21.60
CA ALA A 37 1.96 -7.48 -22.47
C ALA A 37 3.27 -6.89 -21.93
N GLY A 38 3.23 -5.66 -21.41
CA GLY A 38 4.37 -4.98 -20.79
C GLY A 38 4.82 -5.68 -19.51
N ILE A 39 3.88 -6.01 -18.63
CA ILE A 39 4.16 -6.74 -17.40
C ILE A 39 4.74 -8.14 -17.72
N SER A 40 4.20 -8.84 -18.69
CA SER A 40 4.72 -10.16 -19.10
C SER A 40 6.15 -10.09 -19.62
N ARG A 41 6.49 -9.07 -20.42
CA ARG A 41 7.87 -8.84 -20.89
C ARG A 41 8.82 -8.52 -19.74
N LEU A 42 8.42 -7.62 -18.86
CA LEU A 42 9.20 -7.25 -17.68
C LEU A 42 9.44 -8.47 -16.79
N ARG A 43 8.40 -9.26 -16.52
CA ARG A 43 8.49 -10.48 -15.73
C ARG A 43 9.52 -11.46 -16.28
N LYS A 44 9.49 -11.75 -17.60
CA LYS A 44 10.48 -12.63 -18.24
C LYS A 44 11.91 -12.11 -18.04
N ARG A 45 12.12 -10.82 -18.28
CA ARG A 45 13.42 -10.17 -18.10
C ARG A 45 13.94 -10.30 -16.68
N LEU A 46 13.06 -10.10 -15.68
CA LEU A 46 13.40 -10.22 -14.26
C LEU A 46 13.65 -11.67 -13.82
N GLN A 47 12.92 -12.64 -14.38
CA GLN A 47 13.16 -14.07 -14.14
C GLN A 47 14.53 -14.52 -14.66
N GLU A 48 14.96 -14.04 -15.84
CA GLU A 48 16.28 -14.31 -16.39
C GLU A 48 17.40 -13.69 -15.55
N MET A 49 17.18 -12.45 -15.08
CA MET A 49 18.14 -11.70 -14.29
C MET A 49 18.28 -12.23 -12.85
N ARG A 50 17.22 -12.82 -12.27
CA ARG A 50 17.13 -13.28 -10.87
C ARG A 50 17.62 -12.23 -9.88
N PRO A 51 16.92 -11.08 -9.77
CA PRO A 51 17.36 -9.99 -8.93
C PRO A 51 17.39 -10.38 -7.45
N THR A 52 18.36 -9.85 -6.72
CA THR A 52 18.48 -9.97 -5.26
C THR A 52 17.31 -9.29 -4.56
N LEU A 53 16.86 -8.16 -5.11
CA LEU A 53 15.71 -7.41 -4.56
C LEU A 53 15.12 -6.48 -5.61
N ILE A 54 13.78 -6.45 -5.67
CA ILE A 54 12.99 -5.52 -6.47
C ILE A 54 12.28 -4.58 -5.50
N VAL A 55 12.41 -3.26 -5.69
CA VAL A 55 11.72 -2.26 -4.89
C VAL A 55 10.78 -1.43 -5.75
N MET A 56 9.57 -1.23 -5.28
CA MET A 56 8.59 -0.31 -5.85
C MET A 56 7.90 0.49 -4.76
N GLU A 57 7.41 1.68 -5.12
CA GLU A 57 6.67 2.56 -4.21
C GLU A 57 5.18 2.22 -4.21
N ALA A 58 4.53 2.33 -3.05
CA ALA A 58 3.07 2.21 -2.93
C ALA A 58 2.38 3.43 -3.54
N THR A 59 1.88 3.33 -4.77
CA THR A 59 1.28 4.42 -5.53
C THR A 59 -0.23 4.20 -5.68
N GLY A 60 -0.98 4.49 -4.60
CA GLY A 60 -2.45 4.45 -4.64
C GLY A 60 -3.09 3.11 -5.02
N GLY A 61 -2.33 2.01 -4.98
CA GLY A 61 -2.78 0.67 -5.37
C GLY A 61 -2.36 0.24 -6.78
N LEU A 62 -1.82 1.14 -7.61
CA LEU A 62 -1.39 0.83 -8.98
C LEU A 62 -0.30 -0.25 -9.02
N GLN A 63 0.58 -0.29 -8.02
CA GLN A 63 1.65 -1.28 -7.89
C GLN A 63 1.14 -2.69 -7.56
N THR A 64 -0.09 -2.83 -7.07
CA THR A 64 -0.58 -4.10 -6.50
C THR A 64 -0.58 -5.23 -7.52
N ARG A 65 -1.07 -4.97 -8.73
CA ARG A 65 -1.09 -5.97 -9.82
C ARG A 65 0.31 -6.47 -10.14
N LEU A 66 1.24 -5.54 -10.43
CA LEU A 66 2.62 -5.88 -10.77
C LEU A 66 3.31 -6.63 -9.63
N ALA A 67 3.18 -6.14 -8.39
CA ALA A 67 3.75 -6.80 -7.22
C ALA A 67 3.23 -8.23 -7.08
N SER A 68 1.92 -8.44 -7.22
CA SER A 68 1.30 -9.77 -7.17
C SER A 68 1.83 -10.71 -8.24
N GLU A 69 1.92 -10.25 -9.48
CA GLU A 69 2.41 -11.06 -10.60
C GLU A 69 3.89 -11.45 -10.44
N LEU A 70 4.74 -10.52 -9.97
CA LEU A 70 6.16 -10.80 -9.74
C LEU A 70 6.37 -11.75 -8.55
N MET A 71 5.65 -11.54 -7.45
CA MET A 71 5.75 -12.40 -6.26
C MET A 71 5.19 -13.81 -6.50
N ALA A 72 4.16 -13.96 -7.34
CA ALA A 72 3.65 -15.26 -7.77
C ALA A 72 4.71 -16.10 -8.52
N GLN A 73 5.75 -15.44 -9.05
CA GLN A 73 6.91 -16.08 -9.66
C GLN A 73 8.12 -16.20 -8.70
N ALA A 74 7.87 -16.10 -7.40
CA ALA A 74 8.90 -16.13 -6.35
C ALA A 74 10.00 -15.06 -6.51
N LEU A 75 9.72 -13.95 -7.20
CA LEU A 75 10.65 -12.82 -7.28
C LEU A 75 10.60 -12.00 -5.97
N PRO A 76 11.75 -11.56 -5.45
CA PRO A 76 11.86 -10.86 -4.17
C PRO A 76 11.42 -9.39 -4.29
N VAL A 77 10.14 -9.13 -4.11
CA VAL A 77 9.55 -7.78 -4.24
C VAL A 77 9.31 -7.17 -2.87
N ALA A 78 9.77 -5.94 -2.68
CA ALA A 78 9.45 -5.11 -1.53
C ALA A 78 8.69 -3.84 -1.98
N VAL A 79 7.48 -3.66 -1.47
CA VAL A 79 6.71 -2.43 -1.67
C VAL A 79 6.97 -1.51 -0.47
N ILE A 80 7.47 -0.31 -0.73
CA ILE A 80 7.85 0.65 0.30
C ILE A 80 6.88 1.83 0.39
N ASN A 81 6.88 2.50 1.54
CA ASN A 81 6.09 3.71 1.73
C ASN A 81 6.68 4.87 0.91
N PRO A 82 5.86 5.66 0.21
CA PRO A 82 6.28 6.86 -0.53
C PRO A 82 7.13 7.85 0.28
N ARG A 83 6.87 7.94 1.57
CA ARG A 83 7.66 8.79 2.46
C ARG A 83 9.11 8.31 2.57
N GLN A 84 9.33 6.99 2.68
CA GLN A 84 10.68 6.41 2.76
C GLN A 84 11.48 6.69 1.49
N ALA A 85 10.87 6.53 0.31
CA ALA A 85 11.50 6.84 -0.97
C ALA A 85 11.90 8.32 -1.05
N ARG A 86 10.98 9.23 -0.67
CA ARG A 86 11.22 10.68 -0.67
C ARG A 86 12.29 11.11 0.33
N ASP A 87 12.27 10.56 1.54
CA ASP A 87 13.25 10.92 2.57
C ASP A 87 14.65 10.42 2.17
N PHE A 88 14.75 9.24 1.56
CA PHE A 88 16.00 8.73 1.00
C PHE A 88 16.51 9.60 -0.17
N ALA A 89 15.64 9.98 -1.11
CA ALA A 89 16.01 10.86 -2.22
C ALA A 89 16.56 12.21 -1.71
N LYS A 90 15.93 12.81 -0.70
CA LYS A 90 16.43 14.04 -0.05
C LYS A 90 17.80 13.82 0.60
N ALA A 91 18.00 12.71 1.31
CA ALA A 91 19.28 12.37 1.93
C ALA A 91 20.40 12.19 0.90
N CYS A 92 20.06 11.73 -0.33
CA CYS A 92 20.99 11.63 -1.46
C CYS A 92 21.17 12.94 -2.23
N GLY A 93 20.55 14.06 -1.79
CA GLY A 93 20.64 15.36 -2.46
C GLY A 93 19.82 15.47 -3.75
N GLN A 94 18.93 14.51 -4.03
CA GLN A 94 18.12 14.46 -5.24
C GLN A 94 16.81 15.20 -5.02
N LEU A 95 16.69 16.41 -5.57
CA LEU A 95 15.50 17.26 -5.44
C LEU A 95 14.63 17.26 -6.71
N ALA A 96 15.20 16.87 -7.85
CA ALA A 96 14.48 16.81 -9.12
C ALA A 96 13.61 15.54 -9.19
N LYS A 97 12.35 15.69 -9.58
CA LYS A 97 11.39 14.60 -9.72
C LYS A 97 11.14 14.33 -11.21
N THR A 98 11.58 13.17 -11.67
CA THR A 98 11.20 12.60 -12.97
C THR A 98 11.10 11.07 -12.80
N ASP A 99 10.21 10.41 -13.54
CA ASP A 99 9.93 8.97 -13.41
C ASP A 99 11.20 8.09 -13.54
N ARG A 100 12.14 8.48 -14.41
CA ARG A 100 13.45 7.81 -14.53
C ARG A 100 14.35 8.00 -13.30
N VAL A 101 14.30 9.19 -12.71
CA VAL A 101 15.04 9.48 -11.47
C VAL A 101 14.42 8.71 -10.32
N ASP A 102 13.09 8.61 -10.29
CA ASP A 102 12.36 7.90 -9.25
C ASP A 102 12.69 6.39 -9.29
N ALA A 103 12.71 5.74 -10.47
CA ALA A 103 13.14 4.35 -10.62
C ALA A 103 14.61 4.12 -10.22
N ALA A 104 15.52 5.04 -10.59
CA ALA A 104 16.92 4.96 -10.19
C ALA A 104 17.09 5.12 -8.67
N MET A 105 16.34 6.01 -8.04
CA MET A 105 16.33 6.20 -6.59
C MET A 105 15.76 5.00 -5.85
N LEU A 106 14.71 4.36 -6.36
CA LEU A 106 14.18 3.11 -5.81
C LEU A 106 15.20 1.98 -5.91
N CYS A 107 15.95 1.90 -7.00
CA CYS A 107 17.03 0.94 -7.15
C CYS A 107 18.19 1.21 -6.17
N ALA A 108 18.59 2.46 -5.99
CA ALA A 108 19.59 2.85 -4.99
C ALA A 108 19.12 2.56 -3.56
N PHE A 109 17.85 2.81 -3.28
CA PHE A 109 17.21 2.45 -2.01
C PHE A 109 17.25 0.94 -1.76
N ALA A 110 16.93 0.12 -2.78
CA ALA A 110 17.00 -1.33 -2.70
C ALA A 110 18.39 -1.80 -2.28
N LYS A 111 19.42 -1.23 -2.89
CA LYS A 111 20.82 -1.56 -2.62
C LYS A 111 21.29 -1.12 -1.22
N ALA A 112 20.93 0.10 -0.80
CA ALA A 112 21.42 0.70 0.44
C ALA A 112 20.66 0.22 1.69
N ILE A 113 19.31 0.14 1.61
CA ILE A 113 18.44 -0.11 2.78
C ILE A 113 18.04 -1.58 2.89
N ARG A 114 17.93 -2.28 1.74
CA ARG A 114 17.52 -3.70 1.68
C ARG A 114 16.24 -3.97 2.46
N PRO A 115 15.13 -3.31 2.08
CA PRO A 115 13.87 -3.50 2.77
C PRO A 115 13.46 -4.98 2.73
N PRO A 116 12.84 -5.50 3.82
CA PRO A 116 12.43 -6.89 3.86
C PRO A 116 11.35 -7.17 2.81
N VAL A 117 11.47 -8.30 2.12
CA VAL A 117 10.40 -8.85 1.28
C VAL A 117 9.27 -9.29 2.19
N ARG A 118 8.07 -8.77 1.98
CA ARG A 118 6.88 -9.14 2.72
C ARG A 118 5.97 -9.97 1.85
N ALA A 119 5.37 -11.00 2.43
CA ALA A 119 4.33 -11.74 1.74
C ALA A 119 3.19 -10.80 1.32
N LEU A 120 2.64 -11.02 0.13
CA LEU A 120 1.41 -10.35 -0.26
C LEU A 120 0.31 -10.66 0.75
N LYS A 121 -0.53 -9.67 1.01
CA LYS A 121 -1.80 -9.93 1.69
C LYS A 121 -2.55 -10.99 0.89
N ASP A 122 -3.11 -11.98 1.55
CA ASP A 122 -3.98 -12.92 0.88
C ASP A 122 -5.21 -12.21 0.28
N GLU A 123 -5.91 -12.85 -0.63
CA GLU A 123 -7.04 -12.28 -1.34
C GLU A 123 -8.13 -11.78 -0.38
N ALA A 124 -8.34 -12.51 0.72
CA ALA A 124 -9.32 -12.15 1.73
C ALA A 124 -8.92 -10.86 2.47
N THR A 125 -7.64 -10.72 2.83
CA THR A 125 -7.10 -9.50 3.46
C THR A 125 -7.09 -8.32 2.47
N GLN A 126 -6.81 -8.56 1.19
CA GLN A 126 -6.90 -7.52 0.16
C GLN A 126 -8.33 -7.01 -0.01
N ALA A 127 -9.31 -7.93 -0.05
CA ALA A 127 -10.72 -7.57 -0.14
C ALA A 127 -11.20 -6.80 1.11
N LEU A 128 -10.74 -7.19 2.30
CA LEU A 128 -11.01 -6.46 3.54
C LEU A 128 -10.43 -5.04 3.48
N ASP A 129 -9.19 -4.90 3.02
CA ASP A 129 -8.50 -3.61 2.88
C ASP A 129 -9.20 -2.67 1.89
N ALA A 130 -9.70 -3.21 0.79
CA ALA A 130 -10.48 -2.45 -0.19
C ALA A 130 -11.77 -1.90 0.42
N LEU A 131 -12.51 -2.70 1.19
CA LEU A 131 -13.74 -2.28 1.88
C LEU A 131 -13.46 -1.24 2.97
N VAL A 132 -12.41 -1.43 3.78
CA VAL A 132 -12.00 -0.44 4.80
C VAL A 132 -11.60 0.88 4.14
N THR A 133 -10.88 0.82 3.04
CA THR A 133 -10.50 2.01 2.26
C THR A 133 -11.74 2.72 1.71
N ARG A 134 -12.69 1.99 1.14
CA ARG A 134 -13.95 2.56 0.64
C ARG A 134 -14.77 3.20 1.74
N ARG A 135 -14.87 2.55 2.90
CA ARG A 135 -15.50 3.11 4.08
C ARG A 135 -14.91 4.47 4.48
N HIS A 136 -13.59 4.58 4.56
CA HIS A 136 -12.91 5.84 4.85
C HIS A 136 -13.24 6.95 3.85
N GLN A 137 -13.29 6.62 2.56
CA GLN A 137 -13.69 7.58 1.51
C GLN A 137 -15.11 8.10 1.74
N LEU A 138 -16.07 7.21 2.00
CA LEU A 138 -17.47 7.59 2.25
C LEU A 138 -17.63 8.44 3.50
N VAL A 139 -16.91 8.09 4.58
CA VAL A 139 -16.89 8.91 5.81
C VAL A 139 -16.31 10.30 5.54
N GLY A 140 -15.24 10.40 4.76
CA GLY A 140 -14.67 11.69 4.35
C GLY A 140 -15.67 12.54 3.56
N MET A 141 -16.39 11.95 2.60
CA MET A 141 -17.44 12.62 1.83
C MET A 141 -18.58 13.09 2.75
N ARG A 142 -19.01 12.25 3.69
CA ARG A 142 -20.05 12.58 4.67
C ARG A 142 -19.66 13.76 5.56
N VAL A 143 -18.41 13.81 6.02
CA VAL A 143 -17.90 14.94 6.81
C VAL A 143 -17.94 16.23 5.99
N GLN A 144 -17.49 16.19 4.73
CA GLN A 144 -17.56 17.36 3.84
C GLN A 144 -19.01 17.84 3.61
N GLU A 145 -19.95 16.92 3.38
CA GLU A 145 -21.36 17.28 3.23
C GLU A 145 -21.96 17.86 4.54
N SER A 146 -21.54 17.33 5.69
CA SER A 146 -21.98 17.88 6.98
C SER A 146 -21.48 19.32 7.21
N LEU A 147 -20.26 19.63 6.78
CA LEU A 147 -19.75 21.01 6.81
C LEU A 147 -20.52 21.92 5.86
N ARG A 148 -20.84 21.46 4.63
CA ARG A 148 -21.67 22.21 3.66
C ARG A 148 -23.08 22.45 4.19
N LEU A 149 -23.66 21.51 4.92
CA LEU A 149 -24.98 21.66 5.53
C LEU A 149 -25.06 22.86 6.46
N ASN A 150 -24.00 23.12 7.23
CA ASN A 150 -23.92 24.23 8.17
C ASN A 150 -23.90 25.60 7.47
N THR A 151 -23.37 25.66 6.25
CA THR A 151 -23.24 26.89 5.44
C THR A 151 -24.22 26.95 4.28
N ALA A 152 -25.18 26.03 4.20
CA ALA A 152 -26.13 25.95 3.07
C ALA A 152 -27.01 27.21 2.97
N PRO A 153 -26.99 27.92 1.82
CA PRO A 153 -27.58 29.27 1.68
C PRO A 153 -29.10 29.28 1.59
N SER A 154 -29.73 28.15 1.24
CA SER A 154 -31.17 28.09 1.06
C SER A 154 -31.78 26.76 1.54
N PRO A 155 -33.07 26.71 1.85
CA PRO A 155 -33.77 25.48 2.23
C PRO A 155 -33.69 24.39 1.17
N ALA A 156 -33.70 24.73 -0.11
CA ALA A 156 -33.60 23.78 -1.22
C ALA A 156 -32.20 23.10 -1.24
N VAL A 157 -31.16 23.89 -1.13
CA VAL A 157 -29.77 23.35 -1.04
C VAL A 157 -29.59 22.49 0.21
N ARG A 158 -30.08 22.96 1.37
CA ARG A 158 -30.06 22.20 2.63
C ARG A 158 -30.75 20.84 2.50
N LYS A 159 -31.91 20.80 1.82
CA LYS A 159 -32.64 19.55 1.55
C LYS A 159 -31.82 18.60 0.66
N SER A 160 -31.17 19.13 -0.37
CA SER A 160 -30.32 18.34 -1.27
C SER A 160 -29.13 17.72 -0.53
N VAL A 161 -28.40 18.53 0.26
CA VAL A 161 -27.25 18.06 1.06
C VAL A 161 -27.69 17.00 2.07
N LYS A 162 -28.81 17.19 2.77
CA LYS A 162 -29.35 16.18 3.69
C LYS A 162 -29.62 14.85 2.99
N LYS A 163 -30.25 14.85 1.83
CA LYS A 163 -30.48 13.62 1.06
C LYS A 163 -29.18 12.88 0.71
N HIS A 164 -28.13 13.64 0.37
CA HIS A 164 -26.82 13.04 0.09
C HIS A 164 -26.19 12.45 1.34
N ILE A 165 -26.28 13.13 2.48
CA ILE A 165 -25.81 12.60 3.79
C ILE A 165 -26.55 11.29 4.12
N ASP A 166 -27.88 11.26 3.99
CA ASP A 166 -28.69 10.07 4.25
C ASP A 166 -28.28 8.89 3.34
N TRP A 167 -27.95 9.18 2.08
CA TRP A 167 -27.46 8.17 1.16
C TRP A 167 -26.07 7.66 1.57
N LEU A 168 -25.15 8.56 1.94
CA LEU A 168 -23.80 8.20 2.43
C LEU A 168 -23.87 7.34 3.69
N ASP A 169 -24.75 7.69 4.63
CA ASP A 169 -24.97 6.91 5.85
C ASP A 169 -25.43 5.48 5.54
N LYS A 170 -26.33 5.30 4.58
CA LYS A 170 -26.78 3.97 4.12
C LYS A 170 -25.63 3.18 3.47
N GLN A 171 -24.79 3.84 2.65
CA GLN A 171 -23.64 3.18 2.04
C GLN A 171 -22.60 2.72 3.09
N ILE A 172 -22.32 3.57 4.08
CA ILE A 172 -21.41 3.25 5.19
C ILE A 172 -21.97 2.06 5.99
N ALA A 173 -23.25 2.07 6.35
CA ALA A 173 -23.89 0.98 7.07
C ALA A 173 -23.84 -0.36 6.30
N GLY A 174 -24.03 -0.32 4.98
CA GLY A 174 -23.89 -1.50 4.12
C GLY A 174 -22.46 -2.09 4.19
N ILE A 175 -21.44 -1.24 4.03
CA ILE A 175 -20.04 -1.69 4.13
C ILE A 175 -19.74 -2.23 5.55
N ASP A 176 -20.25 -1.60 6.61
CA ASP A 176 -20.05 -2.07 7.97
C ASP A 176 -20.65 -3.47 8.20
N THR A 177 -21.78 -3.76 7.56
CA THR A 177 -22.40 -5.08 7.56
C THR A 177 -21.51 -6.11 6.84
N ASP A 178 -21.03 -5.79 5.63
CA ASP A 178 -20.16 -6.67 4.85
C ASP A 178 -18.85 -6.96 5.58
N LEU A 179 -18.24 -5.94 6.17
CA LEU A 179 -17.02 -6.07 6.98
C LEU A 179 -17.23 -7.00 8.18
N SER A 180 -18.35 -6.81 8.90
CA SER A 180 -18.71 -7.64 10.06
C SER A 180 -18.94 -9.11 9.67
N GLN A 181 -19.58 -9.35 8.53
CA GLN A 181 -19.79 -10.72 8.02
C GLN A 181 -18.46 -11.40 7.65
N ARG A 182 -17.55 -10.68 6.97
CA ARG A 182 -16.22 -11.19 6.62
C ARG A 182 -15.38 -11.53 7.84
N LEU A 183 -15.41 -10.69 8.88
CA LEU A 183 -14.71 -11.00 10.14
C LEU A 183 -15.25 -12.27 10.78
N ARG A 184 -16.57 -12.45 10.82
CA ARG A 184 -17.20 -13.62 11.44
C ARG A 184 -17.00 -14.90 10.65
N SER A 185 -16.80 -14.82 9.33
CA SER A 185 -16.60 -15.98 8.46
C SER A 185 -15.21 -16.62 8.61
N SER A 186 -14.24 -15.93 9.22
CA SER A 186 -12.88 -16.45 9.46
C SER A 186 -12.63 -16.58 10.97
N GLU A 187 -12.36 -17.80 11.44
CA GLU A 187 -12.03 -18.04 12.85
C GLU A 187 -10.78 -17.26 13.27
N ALA A 188 -9.74 -17.22 12.42
CA ALA A 188 -8.51 -16.50 12.70
C ALA A 188 -8.74 -15.00 12.85
N TRP A 189 -9.65 -14.40 12.07
CA TRP A 189 -9.99 -12.98 12.21
C TRP A 189 -10.85 -12.72 13.43
N ARG A 190 -11.80 -13.61 13.73
CA ARG A 190 -12.64 -13.48 14.92
C ARG A 190 -11.83 -13.49 16.22
N VAL A 191 -10.87 -14.40 16.35
CA VAL A 191 -9.97 -14.44 17.53
C VAL A 191 -9.17 -13.15 17.67
N LYS A 192 -8.64 -12.62 16.56
CA LYS A 192 -7.91 -11.35 16.56
C LYS A 192 -8.83 -10.16 16.87
N ASP A 193 -10.06 -10.16 16.37
CA ASP A 193 -11.07 -9.12 16.62
C ASP A 193 -11.42 -9.08 18.10
N ASP A 194 -11.74 -10.22 18.70
CA ASP A 194 -12.06 -10.35 20.13
C ASP A 194 -10.89 -9.85 21.00
N LEU A 195 -9.67 -10.25 20.66
CA LEU A 195 -8.46 -9.83 21.36
C LEU A 195 -8.25 -8.31 21.29
N LEU A 196 -8.37 -7.72 20.11
CA LEU A 196 -8.19 -6.28 19.93
C LEU A 196 -9.28 -5.46 20.61
N GLN A 197 -10.55 -5.91 20.54
CA GLN A 197 -11.67 -5.23 21.20
C GLN A 197 -11.66 -5.38 22.72
N SER A 198 -10.91 -6.33 23.30
CA SER A 198 -10.69 -6.42 24.74
C SER A 198 -9.85 -5.25 25.30
N ILE A 199 -9.13 -4.53 24.41
CA ILE A 199 -8.30 -3.39 24.80
C ILE A 199 -9.17 -2.13 24.92
N PRO A 200 -9.22 -1.46 26.09
CA PRO A 200 -10.00 -0.22 26.28
C PRO A 200 -9.65 0.83 25.21
N GLY A 201 -10.68 1.37 24.54
CA GLY A 201 -10.53 2.37 23.49
C GLY A 201 -10.38 1.80 22.07
N ILE A 202 -10.23 0.49 21.91
CA ILE A 202 -10.25 -0.16 20.58
C ILE A 202 -11.65 -0.68 20.32
N GLY A 203 -12.36 -0.02 19.40
CA GLY A 203 -13.68 -0.44 18.93
C GLY A 203 -13.59 -1.14 17.57
N ALA A 204 -14.73 -1.65 17.08
CA ALA A 204 -14.83 -2.45 15.85
C ALA A 204 -14.17 -1.78 14.62
N VAL A 205 -14.33 -0.46 14.43
CA VAL A 205 -13.72 0.27 13.31
C VAL A 205 -12.20 0.29 13.39
N THR A 206 -11.66 0.48 14.60
CA THR A 206 -10.21 0.47 14.83
C THR A 206 -9.65 -0.94 14.58
N THR A 207 -10.31 -1.96 15.10
CA THR A 207 -9.94 -3.36 14.89
C THR A 207 -9.92 -3.73 13.41
N LEU A 208 -10.98 -3.42 12.68
CA LEU A 208 -11.06 -3.64 11.24
C LEU A 208 -9.91 -2.96 10.49
N THR A 209 -9.60 -1.72 10.86
CA THR A 209 -8.50 -0.97 10.26
C THR A 209 -7.15 -1.63 10.55
N LEU A 210 -6.92 -2.08 11.77
CA LEU A 210 -5.69 -2.78 12.15
C LEU A 210 -5.55 -4.11 11.41
N LEU A 211 -6.58 -4.92 11.34
CA LEU A 211 -6.56 -6.22 10.64
C LEU A 211 -6.32 -6.06 9.13
N ALA A 212 -6.90 -5.02 8.52
CA ALA A 212 -6.76 -4.75 7.10
C ALA A 212 -5.42 -4.10 6.72
N LYS A 213 -4.96 -3.13 7.52
CA LYS A 213 -3.79 -2.30 7.19
C LYS A 213 -2.49 -2.81 7.79
N CYS A 214 -2.56 -3.58 8.87
CA CYS A 214 -1.41 -4.07 9.63
C CYS A 214 -1.53 -5.58 9.90
N PRO A 215 -1.56 -6.44 8.86
CA PRO A 215 -1.73 -7.89 9.01
C PRO A 215 -0.58 -8.53 9.80
N GLU A 216 0.57 -7.86 9.90
CA GLU A 216 1.73 -8.26 10.69
C GLU A 216 1.55 -8.06 12.19
N LEU A 217 0.44 -7.46 12.63
CA LEU A 217 0.15 -7.26 14.04
C LEU A 217 0.12 -8.60 14.78
N GLY A 218 0.91 -8.69 15.86
CA GLY A 218 1.13 -9.94 16.63
C GLY A 218 2.30 -10.79 16.12
N GLN A 219 2.91 -10.47 14.95
CA GLN A 219 4.11 -11.13 14.42
C GLN A 219 5.37 -10.28 14.60
N LEU A 220 5.22 -8.97 14.67
CA LEU A 220 6.28 -8.00 14.83
C LEU A 220 6.35 -7.48 16.27
N ASN A 221 7.56 -7.13 16.73
CA ASN A 221 7.74 -6.50 18.01
C ASN A 221 7.31 -5.02 18.01
N ARG A 222 7.22 -4.39 19.18
CA ARG A 222 6.78 -3.00 19.36
C ARG A 222 7.55 -1.99 18.50
N ARG A 223 8.88 -2.17 18.38
CA ARG A 223 9.72 -1.23 17.61
C ARG A 223 9.50 -1.39 16.11
N GLU A 224 9.31 -2.61 15.65
CA GLU A 224 9.05 -2.92 14.25
C GLU A 224 7.67 -2.39 13.81
N ILE A 225 6.63 -2.58 14.63
CA ILE A 225 5.30 -2.01 14.37
C ILE A 225 5.35 -0.48 14.35
N ALA A 226 6.05 0.15 15.30
CA ALA A 226 6.18 1.61 15.32
C ALA A 226 6.88 2.16 14.06
N LYS A 227 7.89 1.45 13.56
CA LYS A 227 8.55 1.78 12.27
C LYS A 227 7.61 1.57 11.09
N LEU A 228 6.86 0.46 11.07
CA LEU A 228 5.94 0.12 10.01
C LEU A 228 4.84 1.17 9.85
N THR A 229 4.27 1.62 10.97
CA THR A 229 3.18 2.62 11.01
C THR A 229 3.69 4.06 10.92
N GLY A 230 5.01 4.28 10.94
CA GLY A 230 5.60 5.61 10.84
C GLY A 230 5.49 6.45 12.13
N VAL A 231 5.20 5.82 13.28
CA VAL A 231 5.13 6.49 14.59
C VAL A 231 6.37 6.23 15.47
N ALA A 232 7.41 5.61 14.91
CA ALA A 232 8.67 5.46 15.63
C ALA A 232 9.28 6.84 15.91
N PRO A 233 9.75 7.12 17.14
CA PRO A 233 10.44 8.36 17.42
C PRO A 233 11.70 8.45 16.55
N LEU A 234 11.86 9.59 15.85
CA LEU A 234 13.11 9.93 15.21
C LEU A 234 14.08 10.31 16.34
N VAL A 235 15.07 9.49 16.61
CA VAL A 235 16.18 9.88 17.47
C VAL A 235 16.99 10.89 16.67
N GLN A 236 16.98 12.14 17.11
CA GLN A 236 17.89 13.17 16.65
C GLN A 236 19.25 12.95 17.30
#